data_ef8221ef82496744c28cb4ba14d4b7e7
#
_entry.id   ef8221ef82496744c28cb4ba14d4b7e7
#
_cell.length_a   1.000
_cell.length_b   1.000
_cell.length_c   1.000
_cell.angle_alpha   90.00
_cell.angle_beta   90.00
_cell.angle_gamma   90.00
#
_symmetry.space_group_name_H-M   'P 1'
#
loop_
_entity.id
_entity.type
_entity.pdbx_description
1 polymer ?
#
loop_
_entity_poly.entity_id
_entity_poly.type
_entity_poly.pdbx_seq_one_letter_code
_entity_poly.pdbx_strand_id
1 'polypeptide(L)'
;CNVAPSAYLLEAFSNKGYATIEFIPNTIELENYPFKKREQIKPRLLWVRSFASIYNPGMAIEVYRSLKNEFPDAALCMVGPDKDGSFEKVRQMANKAKLDVRFTGKLSKKDWIKISEQYDIFINTTHFDNTPVSVIEAMALGLPIVSTNVGGITYLLEDQKTALLVSDCDTLAMIEAVKKVLSNKALYDQLVHNAQNLVQDFDWKKVKTKWNTLLR
;
A
#
# COMPACT_ATOMS: atom_id res chain seq x y z
N CYS A 1 -29.70 1.72 -8.33
CA CYS A 1 -28.38 1.42 -8.89
C CYS A 1 -27.41 1.01 -7.78
N ASN A 2 -26.58 0.01 -8.02
CA ASN A 2 -25.53 -0.43 -7.10
C ASN A 2 -24.18 0.14 -7.58
N VAL A 3 -23.27 0.45 -6.66
CA VAL A 3 -21.94 0.96 -6.97
C VAL A 3 -20.89 0.00 -6.42
N ALA A 4 -19.93 -0.38 -7.26
CA ALA A 4 -18.75 -1.13 -6.87
C ALA A 4 -17.54 -0.18 -6.81
N PRO A 5 -16.82 -0.12 -5.67
CA PRO A 5 -15.64 0.75 -5.51
C PRO A 5 -14.36 0.17 -6.11
N SER A 6 -14.42 -1.04 -6.68
CA SER A 6 -13.30 -1.69 -7.36
C SER A 6 -13.78 -2.55 -8.52
N ALA A 7 -12.90 -2.73 -9.52
CA ALA A 7 -13.15 -3.66 -10.62
C ALA A 7 -13.29 -5.12 -10.11
N TYR A 8 -12.55 -5.49 -9.06
CA TYR A 8 -12.70 -6.78 -8.39
C TYR A 8 -14.14 -7.03 -7.89
N LEU A 9 -14.73 -6.06 -7.16
CA LEU A 9 -16.12 -6.20 -6.69
C LEU A 9 -17.12 -6.13 -7.83
N LEU A 10 -16.88 -5.30 -8.84
CA LEU A 10 -17.72 -5.25 -10.03
C LEU A 10 -17.81 -6.64 -10.67
N GLU A 11 -16.70 -7.29 -10.91
CA GLU A 11 -16.65 -8.64 -11.48
C GLU A 11 -17.30 -9.67 -10.55
N ALA A 12 -16.97 -9.64 -9.25
CA ALA A 12 -17.52 -10.58 -8.28
C ALA A 12 -19.06 -10.50 -8.18
N PHE A 13 -19.64 -9.30 -8.26
CA PHE A 13 -21.09 -9.13 -8.26
C PHE A 13 -21.72 -9.49 -9.60
N SER A 14 -21.07 -9.15 -10.72
CA SER A 14 -21.55 -9.54 -12.06
C SER A 14 -21.61 -11.06 -12.20
N ASN A 15 -20.60 -11.76 -11.71
CA ASN A 15 -20.56 -13.25 -11.69
C ASN A 15 -21.67 -13.88 -10.82
N LYS A 16 -22.24 -13.12 -9.88
CA LYS A 16 -23.39 -13.53 -9.06
C LYS A 16 -24.73 -13.11 -9.64
N GLY A 17 -24.77 -12.57 -10.87
CA GLY A 17 -26.00 -12.21 -11.58
C GLY A 17 -26.57 -10.83 -11.25
N TYR A 18 -25.84 -9.97 -10.55
CA TYR A 18 -26.25 -8.58 -10.35
C TYR A 18 -26.03 -7.77 -11.63
N ALA A 19 -27.13 -7.32 -12.27
CA ALA A 19 -27.11 -6.77 -13.63
C ALA A 19 -26.80 -5.28 -13.74
N THR A 20 -26.98 -4.48 -12.69
CA THR A 20 -26.86 -3.01 -12.76
C THR A 20 -25.90 -2.51 -11.70
N ILE A 21 -24.62 -2.60 -12.00
CA ILE A 21 -23.54 -2.15 -11.11
C ILE A 21 -22.65 -1.16 -11.83
N GLU A 22 -22.55 0.04 -11.30
CA GLU A 22 -21.65 1.08 -11.79
C GLU A 22 -20.29 0.99 -11.08
N PHE A 23 -19.22 1.14 -11.84
CA PHE A 23 -17.88 1.22 -11.27
C PHE A 23 -17.50 2.67 -10.95
N ILE A 24 -17.49 2.99 -9.68
CA ILE A 24 -16.99 4.29 -9.17
C ILE A 24 -15.90 3.98 -8.14
N PRO A 25 -14.62 4.21 -8.44
CA PRO A 25 -13.51 3.83 -7.56
C PRO A 25 -13.49 4.64 -6.26
N ASN A 26 -12.82 4.09 -5.24
CA ASN A 26 -12.38 4.86 -4.08
C ASN A 26 -11.55 6.06 -4.54
N THR A 27 -11.69 7.17 -3.84
CA THR A 27 -11.06 8.44 -4.24
C THR A 27 -10.18 9.01 -3.16
N ILE A 28 -9.24 9.83 -3.58
CA ILE A 28 -8.50 10.75 -2.73
C ILE A 28 -8.60 12.17 -3.30
N GLU A 29 -8.41 13.18 -2.45
CA GLU A 29 -8.19 14.55 -2.90
C GLU A 29 -6.70 14.70 -3.18
N LEU A 30 -6.29 14.48 -4.44
CA LEU A 30 -4.89 14.34 -4.83
C LEU A 30 -4.04 15.56 -4.45
N GLU A 31 -4.62 16.75 -4.42
CA GLU A 31 -3.94 17.99 -3.99
C GLU A 31 -3.44 17.95 -2.55
N ASN A 32 -4.00 17.08 -1.70
CA ASN A 32 -3.57 16.92 -0.32
C ASN A 32 -2.34 16.00 -0.15
N TYR A 33 -1.87 15.37 -1.25
CA TYR A 33 -0.77 14.40 -1.25
C TYR A 33 0.41 14.94 -2.05
N PRO A 34 1.33 15.69 -1.42
CA PRO A 34 2.48 16.27 -2.11
C PRO A 34 3.41 15.16 -2.61
N PHE A 35 3.53 15.08 -3.92
CA PHE A 35 4.45 14.13 -4.54
C PHE A 35 5.89 14.44 -4.17
N LYS A 36 6.62 13.44 -3.70
CA LYS A 36 8.04 13.55 -3.39
C LYS A 36 8.85 12.54 -4.19
N LYS A 37 9.64 13.02 -5.16
CA LYS A 37 10.66 12.20 -5.82
C LYS A 37 11.83 11.99 -4.86
N ARG A 38 12.28 10.74 -4.74
CA ARG A 38 13.44 10.37 -3.92
C ARG A 38 14.66 10.16 -4.82
N GLU A 39 15.69 10.93 -4.61
CA GLU A 39 16.93 10.81 -5.39
C GLU A 39 17.75 9.59 -4.95
N GLN A 40 17.85 9.38 -3.66
CA GLN A 40 18.46 8.20 -3.04
C GLN A 40 17.41 7.42 -2.27
N ILE A 41 17.26 6.15 -2.59
CA ILE A 41 16.34 5.24 -1.94
C ILE A 41 17.08 4.52 -0.82
N LYS A 42 16.56 4.62 0.39
CA LYS A 42 17.09 3.94 1.58
C LYS A 42 16.14 2.81 2.00
N PRO A 43 16.59 1.81 2.74
CA PRO A 43 15.75 0.71 3.22
C PRO A 43 14.82 1.16 4.37
N ARG A 44 14.06 2.24 4.14
CA ARG A 44 13.11 2.82 5.08
C ARG A 44 11.70 2.47 4.64
N LEU A 45 11.11 1.50 5.34
CA LEU A 45 9.83 0.92 5.01
C LEU A 45 8.68 1.61 5.73
N LEU A 46 7.60 1.85 5.03
CA LEU A 46 6.34 2.35 5.56
C LEU A 46 5.22 1.33 5.32
N TRP A 47 4.52 0.96 6.38
CA TRP A 47 3.33 0.12 6.36
C TRP A 47 2.17 0.89 6.98
N VAL A 48 1.04 1.05 6.26
CA VAL A 48 -0.11 1.85 6.72
C VAL A 48 -1.39 1.05 6.58
N ARG A 49 -1.81 0.39 7.66
CA ARG A 49 -3.03 -0.42 7.77
C ARG A 49 -3.44 -0.54 9.23
N SER A 50 -4.68 -0.95 9.49
CA SER A 50 -5.06 -1.44 10.82
C SER A 50 -4.27 -2.71 11.15
N PHE A 51 -3.88 -2.89 12.40
CA PHE A 51 -3.34 -4.15 12.88
C PHE A 51 -4.49 -5.16 12.98
N ALA A 52 -4.61 -5.99 11.95
CA ALA A 52 -5.54 -7.10 11.87
C ALA A 52 -4.87 -8.24 11.11
N SER A 53 -5.19 -9.49 11.47
CA SER A 53 -4.59 -10.69 10.90
C SER A 53 -4.72 -10.75 9.38
N ILE A 54 -5.84 -10.25 8.83
CA ILE A 54 -6.07 -10.19 7.37
C ILE A 54 -5.04 -9.31 6.63
N TYR A 55 -4.42 -8.34 7.30
CA TYR A 55 -3.40 -7.47 6.71
C TYR A 55 -1.97 -7.95 6.96
N ASN A 56 -1.82 -9.10 7.62
CA ASN A 56 -0.54 -9.78 7.86
C ASN A 56 0.59 -8.85 8.32
N PRO A 57 0.40 -8.09 9.40
CA PRO A 57 1.43 -7.16 9.89
C PRO A 57 2.70 -7.88 10.35
N GLY A 58 2.62 -9.19 10.68
CA GLY A 58 3.76 -10.01 11.04
C GLY A 58 4.77 -10.15 9.91
N MET A 59 4.30 -10.31 8.67
CA MET A 59 5.18 -10.38 7.49
C MET A 59 6.03 -9.11 7.33
N ALA A 60 5.50 -7.93 7.65
CA ALA A 60 6.26 -6.68 7.62
C ALA A 60 7.44 -6.70 8.61
N ILE A 61 7.27 -7.30 9.80
CA ILE A 61 8.34 -7.48 10.78
C ILE A 61 9.42 -8.44 10.25
N GLU A 62 9.02 -9.56 9.64
CA GLU A 62 9.97 -10.53 9.08
C GLU A 62 10.78 -9.93 7.91
N VAL A 63 10.14 -9.19 7.03
CA VAL A 63 10.81 -8.44 5.95
C VAL A 63 11.82 -7.45 6.55
N TYR A 64 11.41 -6.66 7.52
CA TYR A 64 12.28 -5.70 8.18
C TYR A 64 13.45 -6.36 8.90
N ARG A 65 13.20 -7.47 9.61
CA ARG A 65 14.23 -8.25 10.29
C ARG A 65 15.33 -8.69 9.31
N SER A 66 14.95 -9.22 8.16
CA SER A 66 15.91 -9.64 7.13
C SER A 66 16.70 -8.46 6.58
N LEU A 67 16.03 -7.37 6.24
CA LEU A 67 16.70 -6.17 5.73
C LEU A 67 17.65 -5.56 6.76
N LYS A 68 17.31 -5.57 8.05
CA LYS A 68 18.15 -5.01 9.12
C LYS A 68 19.48 -5.72 9.27
N ASN A 69 19.53 -7.03 8.96
CA ASN A 69 20.78 -7.80 8.97
C ASN A 69 21.75 -7.38 7.83
N GLU A 70 21.23 -6.96 6.70
CA GLU A 70 22.01 -6.56 5.54
C GLU A 70 22.26 -5.03 5.48
N PHE A 71 21.25 -4.27 5.94
CA PHE A 71 21.27 -2.81 5.96
C PHE A 71 21.10 -2.30 7.41
N PRO A 72 22.18 -2.01 8.15
CA PRO A 72 22.09 -1.59 9.55
C PRO A 72 21.27 -0.32 9.79
N ASP A 73 21.11 0.55 8.79
CA ASP A 73 20.31 1.77 8.80
C ASP A 73 18.85 1.57 8.34
N ALA A 74 18.45 0.31 8.05
CA ALA A 74 17.06 0.00 7.72
C ALA A 74 16.11 0.42 8.86
N ALA A 75 14.93 0.91 8.48
CA ALA A 75 13.89 1.36 9.38
C ALA A 75 12.51 0.87 8.95
N LEU A 76 11.63 0.64 9.90
CA LEU A 76 10.22 0.32 9.65
C LEU A 76 9.32 1.21 10.50
N CYS A 77 8.34 1.85 9.86
CA CYS A 77 7.22 2.50 10.54
C CYS A 77 5.92 1.78 10.20
N MET A 78 5.16 1.48 11.23
CA MET A 78 3.83 0.85 11.12
C MET A 78 2.78 1.79 11.70
N VAL A 79 1.85 2.21 10.84
CA VAL A 79 0.81 3.19 11.13
C VAL A 79 -0.55 2.52 11.11
N GLY A 80 -1.31 2.62 12.18
CA GLY A 80 -2.70 2.17 12.23
C GLY A 80 -3.17 1.76 13.62
N PRO A 81 -4.49 1.66 13.80
CA PRO A 81 -5.08 1.17 15.04
C PRO A 81 -5.03 -0.36 15.13
N ASP A 82 -5.09 -0.88 16.34
CA ASP A 82 -5.38 -2.30 16.57
C ASP A 82 -6.86 -2.60 16.32
N LYS A 83 -7.13 -3.76 15.71
CA LYS A 83 -8.48 -4.21 15.36
C LYS A 83 -8.85 -5.56 15.99
N ASP A 84 -7.89 -6.46 16.13
CA ASP A 84 -8.14 -7.85 16.53
C ASP A 84 -7.06 -8.42 17.48
N GLY A 85 -6.28 -7.56 18.13
CA GLY A 85 -5.17 -7.96 19.00
C GLY A 85 -3.87 -8.29 18.24
N SER A 86 -3.84 -8.08 16.93
CA SER A 86 -2.62 -8.32 16.12
C SER A 86 -1.49 -7.36 16.47
N PHE A 87 -1.79 -6.15 16.97
CA PHE A 87 -0.79 -5.18 17.38
C PHE A 87 0.15 -5.73 18.45
N GLU A 88 -0.42 -6.33 19.51
CA GLU A 88 0.41 -6.85 20.61
C GLU A 88 1.29 -8.00 20.14
N LYS A 89 0.78 -8.89 19.29
CA LYS A 89 1.56 -9.99 18.68
C LYS A 89 2.75 -9.46 17.90
N VAL A 90 2.52 -8.45 17.06
CA VAL A 90 3.57 -7.82 16.22
C VAL A 90 4.59 -7.09 17.07
N ARG A 91 4.15 -6.40 18.12
CA ARG A 91 5.05 -5.75 19.10
C ARG A 91 5.95 -6.76 19.80
N GLN A 92 5.40 -7.89 20.22
CA GLN A 92 6.17 -8.98 20.82
C GLN A 92 7.17 -9.60 19.85
N MET A 93 6.79 -9.77 18.55
CA MET A 93 7.72 -10.23 17.51
C MET A 93 8.90 -9.26 17.35
N ALA A 94 8.63 -7.97 17.27
CA ALA A 94 9.67 -6.94 17.16
C ALA A 94 10.61 -6.94 18.38
N ASN A 95 10.04 -6.99 19.58
CA ASN A 95 10.81 -7.01 20.84
C ASN A 95 11.69 -8.27 20.95
N LYS A 96 11.13 -9.46 20.64
CA LYS A 96 11.87 -10.74 20.66
C LYS A 96 13.04 -10.72 19.69
N ALA A 97 12.85 -10.08 18.52
CA ALA A 97 13.89 -9.93 17.50
C ALA A 97 14.83 -8.73 17.77
N LYS A 98 14.63 -7.96 18.85
CA LYS A 98 15.37 -6.73 19.20
C LYS A 98 15.38 -5.70 18.08
N LEU A 99 14.25 -5.56 17.38
CA LEU A 99 14.06 -4.62 16.28
C LEU A 99 13.46 -3.31 16.81
N ASP A 100 14.06 -2.21 16.39
CA ASP A 100 13.50 -0.86 16.60
C ASP A 100 12.47 -0.57 15.51
N VAL A 101 11.19 -0.79 15.83
CA VAL A 101 10.04 -0.53 14.96
C VAL A 101 9.27 0.66 15.49
N ARG A 102 9.04 1.65 14.64
CA ARG A 102 8.21 2.80 14.99
C ARG A 102 6.73 2.43 14.83
N PHE A 103 6.05 2.22 15.95
CA PHE A 103 4.60 2.05 16.01
C PHE A 103 3.94 3.38 16.37
N THR A 104 3.05 3.90 15.53
CA THR A 104 2.44 5.21 15.75
C THR A 104 1.02 5.15 16.31
N GLY A 105 0.37 3.99 16.21
CA GLY A 105 -1.09 3.91 16.38
C GLY A 105 -1.83 4.60 15.21
N LYS A 106 -3.09 4.94 15.43
CA LYS A 106 -3.91 5.65 14.45
C LYS A 106 -3.44 7.09 14.31
N LEU A 107 -3.16 7.52 13.10
CA LEU A 107 -2.82 8.91 12.77
C LEU A 107 -3.95 9.57 11.97
N SER A 108 -3.97 10.91 12.00
CA SER A 108 -4.74 11.70 11.02
C SER A 108 -4.12 11.57 9.63
N LYS A 109 -4.89 11.88 8.58
CA LYS A 109 -4.37 11.90 7.21
C LYS A 109 -3.14 12.82 7.09
N LYS A 110 -3.21 14.02 7.64
CA LYS A 110 -2.13 14.99 7.64
C LYS A 110 -0.86 14.46 8.32
N ASP A 111 -1.01 13.77 9.43
CA ASP A 111 0.15 13.29 10.21
C ASP A 111 0.86 12.13 9.52
N TRP A 112 0.11 11.15 8.94
CA TRP A 112 0.77 10.07 8.24
C TRP A 112 1.40 10.51 6.91
N ILE A 113 0.79 11.48 6.20
CA ILE A 113 1.40 12.12 5.03
C ILE A 113 2.75 12.73 5.42
N LYS A 114 2.81 13.49 6.52
CA LYS A 114 4.07 14.06 7.03
C LYS A 114 5.09 13.00 7.41
N ILE A 115 4.65 11.90 8.03
CA ILE A 115 5.55 10.78 8.36
C ILE A 115 6.10 10.12 7.09
N SER A 116 5.30 9.98 6.04
CA SER A 116 5.72 9.33 4.78
C SER A 116 6.97 9.97 4.15
N GLU A 117 7.22 11.25 4.42
CA GLU A 117 8.40 11.96 3.93
C GLU A 117 9.73 11.37 4.43
N GLN A 118 9.69 10.62 5.55
CA GLN A 118 10.85 10.01 6.20
C GLN A 118 11.13 8.59 5.70
N TYR A 119 10.27 8.05 4.85
CA TYR A 119 10.33 6.67 4.35
C TYR A 119 10.41 6.64 2.83
N ASP A 120 10.95 5.55 2.30
CA ASP A 120 11.31 5.48 0.89
C ASP A 120 10.57 4.40 0.12
N ILE A 121 10.04 3.37 0.79
CA ILE A 121 9.32 2.24 0.18
C ILE A 121 8.05 1.97 0.98
N PHE A 122 6.93 1.84 0.28
CA PHE A 122 5.67 1.39 0.88
C PHE A 122 5.52 -0.11 0.71
N ILE A 123 5.30 -0.83 1.81
CA ILE A 123 5.02 -2.27 1.78
C ILE A 123 3.59 -2.55 2.20
N ASN A 124 2.92 -3.47 1.48
CA ASN A 124 1.58 -3.94 1.77
C ASN A 124 1.58 -5.48 1.80
N THR A 125 1.31 -6.05 2.97
CA THR A 125 1.49 -7.47 3.26
C THR A 125 0.19 -8.25 3.38
N THR A 126 -0.92 -7.68 2.91
CA THR A 126 -2.27 -8.18 3.14
C THR A 126 -2.50 -9.59 2.55
N HIS A 127 -3.29 -10.42 3.23
CA HIS A 127 -3.82 -11.68 2.68
C HIS A 127 -5.00 -11.43 1.74
N PHE A 128 -5.72 -10.34 1.94
CA PHE A 128 -6.83 -9.94 1.09
C PHE A 128 -7.12 -8.46 1.23
N ASP A 129 -7.41 -7.81 0.12
CA ASP A 129 -7.95 -6.47 0.07
C ASP A 129 -8.83 -6.30 -1.17
N ASN A 130 -9.75 -5.36 -1.10
CA ASN A 130 -10.56 -4.98 -2.24
C ASN A 130 -9.88 -3.87 -3.06
N THR A 131 -9.70 -2.70 -2.46
CA THR A 131 -8.96 -1.58 -3.04
C THR A 131 -8.40 -0.73 -1.90
N PRO A 132 -7.14 -0.96 -1.52
CA PRO A 132 -6.55 -0.28 -0.37
C PRO A 132 -6.30 1.19 -0.66
N VAL A 133 -7.03 2.07 0.01
CA VAL A 133 -6.85 3.53 -0.10
C VAL A 133 -5.42 3.94 0.27
N SER A 134 -4.81 3.28 1.26
CA SER A 134 -3.43 3.58 1.65
C SER A 134 -2.39 3.32 0.54
N VAL A 135 -2.65 2.37 -0.37
CA VAL A 135 -1.80 2.15 -1.56
C VAL A 135 -1.99 3.28 -2.56
N ILE A 136 -3.24 3.70 -2.81
CA ILE A 136 -3.55 4.85 -3.69
C ILE A 136 -2.85 6.11 -3.16
N GLU A 137 -2.94 6.35 -1.86
CA GLU A 137 -2.29 7.46 -1.18
C GLU A 137 -0.75 7.39 -1.27
N ALA A 138 -0.17 6.19 -1.11
CA ALA A 138 1.28 5.98 -1.23
C ALA A 138 1.77 6.25 -2.66
N MET A 139 1.01 5.84 -3.69
CA MET A 139 1.29 6.20 -5.09
C MET A 139 1.30 7.72 -5.29
N ALA A 140 0.31 8.42 -4.73
CA ALA A 140 0.23 9.90 -4.81
C ALA A 140 1.45 10.57 -4.16
N LEU A 141 1.96 10.03 -3.06
CA LEU A 141 3.13 10.52 -2.33
C LEU A 141 4.48 10.17 -3.00
N GLY A 142 4.46 9.42 -4.11
CA GLY A 142 5.67 9.02 -4.84
C GLY A 142 6.47 7.92 -4.14
N LEU A 143 5.81 7.08 -3.34
CA LEU A 143 6.42 5.88 -2.77
C LEU A 143 6.31 4.72 -3.76
N PRO A 144 7.41 4.01 -4.10
CA PRO A 144 7.32 2.75 -4.80
C PRO A 144 6.60 1.73 -3.92
N ILE A 145 5.75 0.92 -4.54
CA ILE A 145 4.90 -0.05 -3.85
C ILE A 145 5.50 -1.45 -4.02
N VAL A 146 5.66 -2.17 -2.90
CA VAL A 146 5.88 -3.62 -2.89
C VAL A 146 4.71 -4.25 -2.15
N SER A 147 3.95 -5.10 -2.81
CA SER A 147 2.67 -5.63 -2.28
C SER A 147 2.51 -7.12 -2.55
N THR A 148 1.73 -7.78 -1.70
CA THR A 148 1.16 -9.08 -2.03
C THR A 148 0.17 -8.95 -3.19
N ASN A 149 0.11 -9.96 -4.06
CA ASN A 149 -0.72 -10.01 -5.27
C ASN A 149 -2.03 -10.75 -4.98
N VAL A 150 -2.96 -10.11 -4.26
CA VAL A 150 -4.18 -10.74 -3.74
C VAL A 150 -5.42 -9.88 -3.97
N GLY A 151 -6.57 -10.52 -4.14
CA GLY A 151 -7.87 -9.86 -4.23
C GLY A 151 -7.88 -8.71 -5.24
N GLY A 152 -8.38 -7.57 -4.83
CA GLY A 152 -8.46 -6.36 -5.68
C GLY A 152 -7.13 -5.66 -5.97
N ILE A 153 -6.03 -6.07 -5.32
CA ILE A 153 -4.68 -5.57 -5.64
C ILE A 153 -4.34 -5.86 -7.10
N THR A 154 -4.70 -7.04 -7.60
CA THR A 154 -4.46 -7.46 -8.99
C THR A 154 -5.18 -6.60 -10.03
N TYR A 155 -6.21 -5.87 -9.61
CA TYR A 155 -6.97 -4.93 -10.45
C TYR A 155 -6.49 -3.48 -10.30
N LEU A 156 -5.79 -3.19 -9.21
CA LEU A 156 -5.27 -1.86 -8.91
C LEU A 156 -3.85 -1.66 -9.44
N LEU A 157 -3.01 -2.68 -9.30
CA LEU A 157 -1.58 -2.62 -9.59
C LEU A 157 -1.19 -3.64 -10.66
N GLU A 158 -0.21 -3.28 -11.48
CA GLU A 158 0.40 -4.14 -12.49
C GLU A 158 1.86 -4.42 -12.09
N ASP A 159 2.22 -5.73 -11.98
CA ASP A 159 3.56 -6.13 -11.58
C ASP A 159 4.62 -5.60 -12.54
N GLN A 160 5.75 -5.18 -11.97
CA GLN A 160 6.90 -4.59 -12.65
C GLN A 160 6.59 -3.32 -13.46
N LYS A 161 5.37 -2.80 -13.37
CA LYS A 161 4.97 -1.58 -14.08
C LYS A 161 4.56 -0.46 -13.12
N THR A 162 3.63 -0.71 -12.20
CA THR A 162 3.18 0.27 -11.18
C THR A 162 3.59 -0.11 -9.75
N ALA A 163 3.97 -1.38 -9.55
CA ALA A 163 4.42 -1.94 -8.27
C ALA A 163 5.30 -3.16 -8.52
N LEU A 164 5.92 -3.70 -7.47
CA LEU A 164 6.38 -5.08 -7.45
C LEU A 164 5.40 -5.93 -6.64
N LEU A 165 4.90 -7.00 -7.27
CA LEU A 165 3.89 -7.87 -6.69
C LEU A 165 4.48 -9.25 -6.38
N VAL A 166 4.16 -9.78 -5.20
CA VAL A 166 4.64 -11.09 -4.73
C VAL A 166 3.46 -11.96 -4.28
N SER A 167 3.64 -13.27 -4.25
CA SER A 167 2.63 -14.17 -3.75
C SER A 167 2.30 -13.90 -2.28
N ASP A 168 1.07 -14.23 -1.86
CA ASP A 168 0.70 -14.15 -0.45
C ASP A 168 1.62 -15.02 0.42
N CYS A 169 1.95 -14.54 1.60
CA CYS A 169 2.87 -15.19 2.54
C CYS A 169 4.31 -15.43 2.03
N ASP A 170 4.68 -14.96 0.84
CA ASP A 170 6.04 -15.11 0.33
C ASP A 170 6.95 -13.97 0.84
N THR A 171 7.40 -14.12 2.08
CA THR A 171 8.30 -13.16 2.72
C THR A 171 9.62 -13.02 1.97
N LEU A 172 10.15 -14.12 1.42
CA LEU A 172 11.43 -14.08 0.69
C LEU A 172 11.31 -13.29 -0.61
N ALA A 173 10.24 -13.51 -1.39
CA ALA A 173 9.99 -12.73 -2.60
C ALA A 173 9.79 -11.24 -2.28
N MET A 174 9.14 -10.91 -1.16
CA MET A 174 8.97 -9.50 -0.74
C MET A 174 10.29 -8.84 -0.35
N ILE A 175 11.17 -9.55 0.34
CA ILE A 175 12.53 -9.07 0.65
C ILE A 175 13.31 -8.79 -0.64
N GLU A 176 13.31 -9.72 -1.59
CA GLU A 176 13.99 -9.55 -2.87
C GLU A 176 13.38 -8.42 -3.70
N ALA A 177 12.06 -8.25 -3.69
CA ALA A 177 11.40 -7.13 -4.35
C ALA A 177 11.83 -5.77 -3.74
N VAL A 178 11.91 -5.67 -2.42
CA VAL A 178 12.43 -4.46 -1.75
C VAL A 178 13.88 -4.20 -2.14
N LYS A 179 14.75 -5.22 -2.12
CA LYS A 179 16.17 -5.11 -2.55
C LYS A 179 16.29 -4.68 -4.00
N LYS A 180 15.42 -5.18 -4.88
CA LYS A 180 15.39 -4.81 -6.29
C LYS A 180 15.07 -3.32 -6.47
N VAL A 181 14.12 -2.78 -5.69
CA VAL A 181 13.84 -1.33 -5.68
C VAL A 181 15.05 -0.53 -5.19
N LEU A 182 15.72 -0.98 -4.13
CA LEU A 182 16.90 -0.31 -3.56
C LEU A 182 18.07 -0.24 -4.50
N SER A 183 18.33 -1.33 -5.27
CA SER A 183 19.50 -1.47 -6.13
C SER A 183 19.30 -1.01 -7.57
N ASN A 184 18.06 -0.79 -8.02
CA ASN A 184 17.74 -0.46 -9.41
C ASN A 184 16.97 0.85 -9.52
N LYS A 185 17.72 1.94 -9.69
CA LYS A 185 17.16 3.30 -9.81
C LYS A 185 16.23 3.44 -11.02
N ALA A 186 16.54 2.80 -12.15
CA ALA A 186 15.70 2.87 -13.35
C ALA A 186 14.34 2.21 -13.10
N LEU A 187 14.33 1.06 -12.43
CA LEU A 187 13.08 0.39 -12.02
C LEU A 187 12.28 1.26 -11.04
N TYR A 188 12.94 1.82 -10.03
CA TYR A 188 12.27 2.74 -9.10
C TYR A 188 11.61 3.91 -9.85
N ASP A 189 12.35 4.59 -10.73
CA ASP A 189 11.83 5.73 -11.50
C ASP A 189 10.63 5.32 -12.37
N GLN A 190 10.68 4.15 -13.00
CA GLN A 190 9.60 3.58 -13.78
C GLN A 190 8.36 3.31 -12.93
N LEU A 191 8.51 2.59 -11.80
CA LEU A 191 7.39 2.23 -10.92
C LEU A 191 6.69 3.48 -10.39
N VAL A 192 7.46 4.45 -9.90
CA VAL A 192 6.92 5.69 -9.32
C VAL A 192 6.24 6.54 -10.39
N HIS A 193 6.85 6.69 -11.57
CA HIS A 193 6.24 7.43 -12.68
C HIS A 193 4.90 6.83 -13.12
N ASN A 194 4.86 5.52 -13.32
CA ASN A 194 3.65 4.83 -13.76
C ASN A 194 2.57 4.86 -12.67
N ALA A 195 2.93 4.69 -11.40
CA ALA A 195 2.01 4.80 -10.27
C ALA A 195 1.44 6.22 -10.15
N GLN A 196 2.25 7.26 -10.39
CA GLN A 196 1.82 8.66 -10.39
C GLN A 196 0.82 8.95 -11.52
N ASN A 197 1.00 8.34 -12.70
CA ASN A 197 0.03 8.46 -13.79
C ASN A 197 -1.27 7.73 -13.42
N LEU A 198 -1.17 6.52 -12.88
CA LEU A 198 -2.34 5.72 -12.49
C LEU A 198 -3.18 6.42 -11.42
N VAL A 199 -2.55 7.05 -10.42
CA VAL A 199 -3.29 7.68 -9.31
C VAL A 199 -4.17 8.85 -9.72
N GLN A 200 -3.92 9.46 -10.90
CA GLN A 200 -4.78 10.51 -11.46
C GLN A 200 -6.22 10.03 -11.68
N ASP A 201 -6.43 8.72 -11.90
CA ASP A 201 -7.76 8.14 -12.10
C ASP A 201 -8.56 8.04 -10.79
N PHE A 202 -7.91 8.22 -9.66
CA PHE A 202 -8.51 8.18 -8.32
C PHE A 202 -8.70 9.58 -7.70
N ASP A 203 -8.38 10.66 -8.45
CA ASP A 203 -8.64 12.02 -7.96
C ASP A 203 -10.14 12.29 -7.86
N TRP A 204 -10.58 12.79 -6.71
CA TRP A 204 -11.96 13.20 -6.49
C TRP A 204 -12.45 14.16 -7.58
N LYS A 205 -11.62 15.09 -8.05
CA LYS A 205 -11.98 16.04 -9.12
C LYS A 205 -12.41 15.34 -10.40
N LYS A 206 -11.83 14.17 -10.71
CA LYS A 206 -12.17 13.33 -11.86
C LYS A 206 -13.38 12.43 -11.56
N VAL A 207 -13.37 11.77 -10.41
CA VAL A 207 -14.38 10.74 -10.08
C VAL A 207 -15.74 11.35 -9.73
N LYS A 208 -15.80 12.55 -9.16
CA LYS A 208 -17.08 13.23 -8.85
C LYS A 208 -18.02 13.38 -10.04
N THR A 209 -17.49 13.42 -11.27
CA THR A 209 -18.31 13.50 -12.49
C THR A 209 -19.14 12.22 -12.68
N LYS A 210 -18.61 11.05 -12.34
CA LYS A 210 -19.36 9.78 -12.38
C LYS A 210 -20.51 9.79 -11.37
N TRP A 211 -20.25 10.28 -10.15
CA TRP A 211 -21.30 10.45 -9.14
C TRP A 211 -22.39 11.41 -9.59
N ASN A 212 -22.01 12.53 -10.19
CA ASN A 212 -22.96 13.51 -10.73
C ASN A 212 -23.85 12.92 -11.84
N THR A 213 -23.31 12.03 -12.66
CA THR A 213 -24.07 11.36 -13.71
C THR A 213 -25.04 10.33 -13.11
N LEU A 214 -24.60 9.60 -12.08
CA LEU A 214 -25.42 8.57 -11.43
C LEU A 214 -26.57 9.12 -10.59
N LEU A 215 -26.41 10.31 -10.00
CA LEU A 215 -27.36 10.93 -9.08
C LEU A 215 -28.39 11.87 -9.78
N ARG A 216 -28.27 12.03 -11.09
CA ARG A 216 -29.26 12.74 -11.93
C ARG A 216 -30.34 11.81 -12.44
#